data_5d05be48aa40a8543bfab53ba63a48db
#
_entry.id   5d05be48aa40a8543bfab53ba63a48db
#
_cell.length_a   1.000
_cell.length_b   1.000
_cell.length_c   1.000
_cell.angle_alpha   90.00
_cell.angle_beta   90.00
_cell.angle_gamma   90.00
#
_symmetry.space_group_name_H-M   'P 1'
#
loop_
_entity.id
_entity.type
_entity.pdbx_description
1 polymer ?
#
loop_
_entity_poly.entity_id
_entity_poly.type
_entity_poly.pdbx_seq_one_letter_code
_entity_poly.pdbx_strand_id
1 'polypeptide(L)'
;REALADPARTVLGTEQEQWLDGALAASGAAWNVIAQNVMINAVIEGTAESPRIFTDSWGGYPPARERFFASLLKRRAANPVVLTGDIHCFWACDLANAAGRPVAVELVVSSIATTTYDKSAYLPLNPGAKWHDGLHNGYMRCELNRERLRTDVVAIDNREDPRSGRSVLATFDVKSGDPHVHRVTS
;
A
#
# COMPACT_ATOMS: atom_id res chain seq x y z
N ARG A 1 -6.69 10.53 -20.84
CA ARG A 1 -7.69 9.67 -20.15
C ARG A 1 -7.87 8.34 -20.87
N GLU A 2 -7.92 8.30 -22.20
CA GLU A 2 -8.03 7.05 -22.98
C GLU A 2 -6.89 6.06 -22.68
N ALA A 3 -5.65 6.55 -22.63
CA ALA A 3 -4.50 5.70 -22.31
C ALA A 3 -4.56 5.06 -20.91
N LEU A 4 -5.22 5.68 -19.93
CA LEU A 4 -5.39 5.10 -18.59
C LEU A 4 -6.41 3.95 -18.59
N ALA A 5 -7.37 3.97 -19.51
CA ALA A 5 -8.43 2.97 -19.59
C ALA A 5 -8.07 1.76 -20.47
N ASP A 6 -6.91 1.77 -21.13
CA ASP A 6 -6.47 0.69 -22.01
C ASP A 6 -6.29 -0.62 -21.21
N PRO A 7 -7.10 -1.66 -21.48
CA PRO A 7 -7.05 -2.92 -20.76
C PRO A 7 -5.75 -3.74 -21.00
N ALA A 8 -5.02 -3.42 -22.07
CA ALA A 8 -3.77 -4.09 -22.38
C ALA A 8 -2.59 -3.58 -21.53
N ARG A 9 -2.74 -2.43 -20.89
CA ARG A 9 -1.68 -1.89 -20.03
C ARG A 9 -1.50 -2.76 -18.78
N THR A 10 -0.27 -2.97 -18.42
CA THR A 10 0.12 -3.77 -17.26
C THR A 10 1.31 -3.12 -16.52
N VAL A 11 1.38 -3.32 -15.21
CA VAL A 11 2.54 -2.94 -14.38
C VAL A 11 3.54 -4.09 -14.34
N LEU A 12 3.04 -5.31 -14.21
CA LEU A 12 3.87 -6.51 -14.00
C LEU A 12 4.30 -7.18 -15.31
N GLY A 13 3.58 -6.94 -16.41
CA GLY A 13 3.65 -7.76 -17.60
C GLY A 13 2.81 -9.04 -17.47
N THR A 14 2.39 -9.59 -18.62
CA THR A 14 1.45 -10.70 -18.68
C THR A 14 1.98 -11.95 -17.97
N GLU A 15 3.25 -12.26 -18.13
CA GLU A 15 3.86 -13.45 -17.52
C GLU A 15 3.84 -13.39 -16.00
N GLN A 16 4.19 -12.24 -15.42
CA GLN A 16 4.20 -12.06 -13.98
C GLN A 16 2.79 -11.99 -13.40
N GLU A 17 1.82 -11.38 -14.12
CA GLU A 17 0.41 -11.43 -13.72
C GLU A 17 -0.10 -12.88 -13.66
N GLN A 18 0.25 -13.72 -14.66
CA GLN A 18 -0.13 -15.14 -14.70
C GLN A 18 0.55 -15.93 -13.58
N TRP A 19 1.84 -15.70 -13.36
CA TRP A 19 2.58 -16.32 -12.28
C TRP A 19 1.96 -16.00 -10.92
N LEU A 20 1.64 -14.73 -10.67
CA LEU A 20 1.02 -14.28 -9.41
C LEU A 20 -0.35 -14.93 -9.20
N ASP A 21 -1.20 -14.95 -10.24
CA ASP A 21 -2.52 -15.61 -10.18
C ASP A 21 -2.39 -17.11 -9.85
N GLY A 22 -1.40 -17.79 -10.44
CA GLY A 22 -1.09 -19.18 -10.15
C GLY A 22 -0.57 -19.39 -8.73
N ALA A 23 0.34 -18.53 -8.26
CA ALA A 23 0.88 -18.58 -6.90
C ALA A 23 -0.22 -18.37 -5.84
N LEU A 24 -1.11 -17.41 -6.06
CA LEU A 24 -2.25 -17.18 -5.18
C LEU A 24 -3.24 -18.36 -5.20
N ALA A 25 -3.45 -18.99 -6.36
CA ALA A 25 -4.29 -20.20 -6.48
C ALA A 25 -3.75 -21.39 -5.68
N ALA A 26 -2.43 -21.52 -5.60
CA ALA A 26 -1.76 -22.62 -4.90
C ALA A 26 -1.51 -22.31 -3.41
N SER A 27 -1.72 -21.06 -2.97
CA SER A 27 -1.42 -20.64 -1.60
C SER A 27 -2.39 -21.27 -0.59
N GLY A 28 -1.84 -22.03 0.36
CA GLY A 28 -2.51 -22.45 1.59
C GLY A 28 -2.09 -21.65 2.82
N ALA A 29 -1.41 -20.52 2.62
CA ALA A 29 -0.89 -19.69 3.72
C ALA A 29 -2.01 -18.95 4.44
N ALA A 30 -1.85 -18.76 5.76
CA ALA A 30 -2.76 -17.94 6.56
C ALA A 30 -2.68 -16.45 6.19
N TRP A 31 -1.54 -16.01 5.66
CA TRP A 31 -1.29 -14.64 5.19
C TRP A 31 -0.61 -14.65 3.84
N ASN A 32 -1.04 -13.78 2.95
CA ASN A 32 -0.41 -13.55 1.65
C ASN A 32 0.21 -12.16 1.67
N VAL A 33 1.53 -12.10 1.92
CA VAL A 33 2.28 -10.85 1.93
C VAL A 33 2.88 -10.63 0.55
N ILE A 34 2.45 -9.57 -0.12
CA ILE A 34 2.88 -9.19 -1.46
C ILE A 34 3.84 -8.02 -1.35
N ALA A 35 5.12 -8.26 -1.60
CA ALA A 35 6.13 -7.21 -1.73
C ALA A 35 6.07 -6.62 -3.13
N GLN A 36 5.86 -5.30 -3.20
CA GLN A 36 5.68 -4.57 -4.46
C GLN A 36 6.50 -3.28 -4.40
N ASN A 37 7.09 -2.86 -5.52
CA ASN A 37 7.95 -1.66 -5.56
C ASN A 37 7.14 -0.39 -5.34
N VAL A 38 6.09 -0.18 -6.16
CA VAL A 38 5.33 1.07 -6.21
C VAL A 38 3.93 0.91 -5.64
N MET A 39 3.39 1.99 -5.12
CA MET A 39 2.11 2.02 -4.42
C MET A 39 0.94 1.54 -5.30
N ILE A 40 0.10 0.65 -4.76
CA ILE A 40 -1.11 0.12 -5.43
C ILE A 40 -2.30 1.04 -5.20
N ASN A 41 -2.44 1.64 -4.03
CA ASN A 41 -3.49 2.63 -3.79
C ASN A 41 -3.35 3.79 -4.78
N ALA A 42 -4.44 4.11 -5.49
CA ALA A 42 -4.44 5.25 -6.40
C ALA A 42 -4.51 6.55 -5.59
N VAL A 43 -3.44 7.33 -5.59
CA VAL A 43 -3.41 8.62 -4.91
C VAL A 43 -4.00 9.69 -5.81
N ILE A 44 -5.01 10.39 -5.29
CA ILE A 44 -5.60 11.57 -5.92
C ILE A 44 -4.93 12.79 -5.30
N GLU A 45 -4.32 13.59 -6.15
CA GLU A 45 -3.67 14.87 -5.83
C GLU A 45 -4.51 16.05 -6.33
N GLY A 46 -4.12 17.28 -5.98
CA GLY A 46 -4.80 18.50 -6.39
C GLY A 46 -5.90 18.92 -5.44
N THR A 47 -7.01 19.42 -5.97
CA THR A 47 -8.16 19.85 -5.18
C THR A 47 -9.42 19.07 -5.58
N ALA A 48 -10.51 19.20 -4.81
CA ALA A 48 -11.77 18.56 -5.14
C ALA A 48 -12.33 19.03 -6.51
N GLU A 49 -12.06 20.28 -6.89
CA GLU A 49 -12.48 20.88 -8.17
C GLU A 49 -11.56 20.47 -9.33
N SER A 50 -10.31 20.13 -9.04
CA SER A 50 -9.31 19.75 -10.05
C SER A 50 -8.47 18.55 -9.57
N PRO A 51 -9.11 17.37 -9.43
CA PRO A 51 -8.40 16.17 -8.98
C PRO A 51 -7.51 15.62 -10.10
N ARG A 52 -6.33 15.14 -9.73
CA ARG A 52 -5.37 14.49 -10.63
C ARG A 52 -4.94 13.17 -10.02
N ILE A 53 -4.90 12.12 -10.82
CA ILE A 53 -4.36 10.83 -10.39
C ILE A 53 -2.83 10.89 -10.45
N PHE A 54 -2.16 10.49 -9.38
CA PHE A 54 -0.73 10.22 -9.41
C PHE A 54 -0.50 8.95 -10.24
N THR A 55 0.12 9.12 -11.42
CA THR A 55 0.22 8.06 -12.43
C THR A 55 1.51 7.26 -12.39
N ASP A 56 2.51 7.73 -11.63
CA ASP A 56 3.78 7.01 -11.40
C ASP A 56 3.62 5.97 -10.29
N SER A 57 2.59 5.16 -10.42
CA SER A 57 2.18 4.10 -9.50
C SER A 57 1.10 3.25 -10.20
N TRP A 58 0.49 2.29 -9.51
CA TRP A 58 -0.65 1.54 -10.03
C TRP A 58 -1.89 2.43 -10.32
N GLY A 59 -1.93 3.65 -9.78
CA GLY A 59 -2.92 4.66 -10.16
C GLY A 59 -2.90 5.01 -11.66
N GLY A 60 -1.74 4.89 -12.31
CA GLY A 60 -1.56 5.03 -13.75
C GLY A 60 -2.01 3.82 -14.57
N TYR A 61 -2.43 2.72 -13.94
CA TYR A 61 -2.78 1.45 -14.58
C TYR A 61 -4.09 0.85 -14.02
N PRO A 62 -5.22 1.58 -14.04
CA PRO A 62 -6.45 1.14 -13.40
C PRO A 62 -6.90 -0.26 -13.81
N PRO A 63 -6.86 -0.68 -15.11
CA PRO A 63 -7.27 -2.04 -15.49
C PRO A 63 -6.36 -3.13 -14.90
N ALA A 64 -5.04 -2.91 -14.82
CA ALA A 64 -4.11 -3.85 -14.21
C ALA A 64 -4.36 -3.97 -12.69
N ARG A 65 -4.63 -2.85 -12.03
CA ARG A 65 -4.98 -2.80 -10.61
C ARG A 65 -6.25 -3.60 -10.32
N GLU A 66 -7.28 -3.45 -11.14
CA GLU A 66 -8.53 -4.22 -10.99
C GLU A 66 -8.32 -5.70 -11.27
N ARG A 67 -7.47 -6.10 -12.24
CA ARG A 67 -7.12 -7.51 -12.46
C ARG A 67 -6.39 -8.11 -11.24
N PHE A 68 -5.49 -7.35 -10.62
CA PHE A 68 -4.83 -7.77 -9.39
C PHE A 68 -5.84 -8.02 -8.26
N PHE A 69 -6.76 -7.09 -8.03
CA PHE A 69 -7.81 -7.25 -7.02
C PHE A 69 -8.77 -8.40 -7.35
N ALA A 70 -9.14 -8.55 -8.61
CA ALA A 70 -9.95 -9.67 -9.06
C ALA A 70 -9.27 -11.02 -8.80
N SER A 71 -7.95 -11.11 -8.99
CA SER A 71 -7.18 -12.32 -8.70
C SER A 71 -7.20 -12.65 -7.19
N LEU A 72 -6.92 -11.68 -6.31
CA LEU A 72 -7.00 -11.86 -4.86
C LEU A 72 -8.36 -12.39 -4.42
N LEU A 73 -9.44 -11.79 -4.94
CA LEU A 73 -10.82 -12.17 -4.61
C LEU A 73 -11.20 -13.55 -5.18
N LYS A 74 -10.86 -13.82 -6.46
CA LYS A 74 -11.13 -15.08 -7.15
C LYS A 74 -10.42 -16.25 -6.48
N ARG A 75 -9.16 -16.06 -6.09
CA ARG A 75 -8.34 -17.07 -5.45
C ARG A 75 -8.60 -17.19 -3.94
N ARG A 76 -9.43 -16.29 -3.39
CA ARG A 76 -9.73 -16.22 -1.95
C ARG A 76 -8.45 -16.15 -1.12
N ALA A 77 -7.49 -15.34 -1.58
CA ALA A 77 -6.23 -15.16 -0.88
C ALA A 77 -6.50 -14.77 0.58
N ALA A 78 -6.02 -15.58 1.51
CA ALA A 78 -6.25 -15.32 2.93
C ALA A 78 -5.37 -14.14 3.38
N ASN A 79 -5.99 -13.17 4.04
CA ASN A 79 -5.34 -12.00 4.66
C ASN A 79 -4.28 -11.34 3.75
N PRO A 80 -4.66 -10.84 2.56
CA PRO A 80 -3.69 -10.23 1.66
C PRO A 80 -3.23 -8.89 2.22
N VAL A 81 -1.91 -8.72 2.33
CA VAL A 81 -1.24 -7.49 2.73
C VAL A 81 -0.20 -7.13 1.68
N VAL A 82 -0.20 -5.88 1.26
CA VAL A 82 0.78 -5.35 0.32
C VAL A 82 1.77 -4.47 1.09
N LEU A 83 3.06 -4.71 0.88
CA LEU A 83 4.15 -3.89 1.40
C LEU A 83 4.82 -3.19 0.23
N THR A 84 4.79 -1.86 0.23
CA THR A 84 5.30 -1.02 -0.87
C THR A 84 6.18 0.11 -0.38
N GLY A 85 6.77 0.84 -1.30
CA GLY A 85 7.62 2.00 -1.04
C GLY A 85 7.56 3.02 -2.18
N ASP A 86 8.73 3.52 -2.61
CA ASP A 86 8.97 4.41 -3.76
C ASP A 86 8.52 5.86 -3.57
N ILE A 87 7.34 6.10 -3.03
CA ILE A 87 6.71 7.44 -2.96
C ILE A 87 7.31 8.37 -1.89
N HIS A 88 8.33 7.90 -1.16
CA HIS A 88 9.12 8.64 -0.15
C HIS A 88 8.28 9.24 0.99
N CYS A 89 7.19 8.60 1.34
CA CYS A 89 6.37 8.93 2.50
C CYS A 89 5.64 7.69 2.99
N PHE A 90 5.26 7.69 4.26
CA PHE A 90 4.52 6.59 4.84
C PHE A 90 3.02 6.70 4.55
N TRP A 91 2.39 5.56 4.26
CA TRP A 91 0.93 5.43 4.20
C TRP A 91 0.48 4.12 4.84
N ALA A 92 -0.71 4.17 5.44
CA ALA A 92 -1.47 2.99 5.80
C ALA A 92 -2.84 3.08 5.13
N CYS A 93 -3.16 2.11 4.25
CA CYS A 93 -4.32 2.18 3.37
C CYS A 93 -5.15 0.89 3.41
N ASP A 94 -6.47 1.05 3.35
CA ASP A 94 -7.37 -0.01 2.95
C ASP A 94 -7.48 0.00 1.42
N LEU A 95 -7.25 -1.13 0.79
CA LEU A 95 -7.42 -1.30 -0.65
C LEU A 95 -8.81 -1.84 -0.96
N ALA A 96 -9.52 -1.15 -1.84
CA ALA A 96 -10.82 -1.59 -2.34
C ALA A 96 -10.84 -1.59 -3.88
N ASN A 97 -11.63 -2.50 -4.46
CA ASN A 97 -11.87 -2.52 -5.90
C ASN A 97 -12.81 -1.37 -6.32
N ALA A 98 -13.05 -1.23 -7.62
CA ALA A 98 -13.91 -0.18 -8.18
C ALA A 98 -15.37 -0.23 -7.68
N ALA A 99 -15.85 -1.37 -7.19
CA ALA A 99 -17.15 -1.52 -6.55
C ALA A 99 -17.15 -1.17 -5.06
N GLY A 100 -16.05 -0.69 -4.51
CA GLY A 100 -15.90 -0.35 -3.09
C GLY A 100 -15.74 -1.56 -2.15
N ARG A 101 -15.56 -2.77 -2.69
CA ARG A 101 -15.35 -3.96 -1.87
C ARG A 101 -13.93 -3.98 -1.32
N PRO A 102 -13.73 -4.09 0.00
CA PRO A 102 -12.41 -4.26 0.59
C PRO A 102 -11.71 -5.52 0.07
N VAL A 103 -10.43 -5.42 -0.26
CA VAL A 103 -9.65 -6.50 -0.89
C VAL A 103 -8.41 -6.83 -0.10
N ALA A 104 -7.66 -5.83 0.34
CA ALA A 104 -6.38 -5.98 1.01
C ALA A 104 -6.05 -4.75 1.84
N VAL A 105 -4.94 -4.81 2.57
CA VAL A 105 -4.31 -3.65 3.21
C VAL A 105 -3.01 -3.35 2.50
N GLU A 106 -2.66 -2.07 2.38
CA GLU A 106 -1.35 -1.63 1.90
C GLU A 106 -0.64 -0.78 2.95
N LEU A 107 0.61 -1.14 3.23
CA LEU A 107 1.52 -0.40 4.09
C LEU A 107 2.68 0.08 3.23
N VAL A 108 2.81 1.39 3.11
CA VAL A 108 3.82 2.05 2.26
C VAL A 108 4.90 2.63 3.16
N VAL A 109 6.15 2.22 2.92
CA VAL A 109 7.29 2.71 3.67
C VAL A 109 7.87 3.96 3.01
N SER A 110 8.32 4.89 3.85
CA SER A 110 9.06 6.08 3.43
C SER A 110 10.50 5.73 3.02
N SER A 111 11.22 6.70 2.51
CA SER A 111 12.65 6.58 2.25
C SER A 111 13.44 6.49 3.54
N ILE A 112 14.52 5.69 3.54
CA ILE A 112 15.48 5.65 4.66
C ILE A 112 16.50 6.80 4.58
N ALA A 113 16.84 7.28 3.39
CA ALA A 113 17.95 8.19 3.21
C ALA A 113 17.70 9.36 2.24
N THR A 114 16.67 9.34 1.42
CA THR A 114 16.39 10.42 0.47
C THR A 114 15.28 11.34 0.97
N THR A 115 15.04 12.44 0.27
CA THR A 115 14.03 13.45 0.61
C THR A 115 12.65 12.83 0.70
N THR A 116 11.89 13.22 1.70
CA THR A 116 10.50 12.85 1.91
C THR A 116 9.56 13.88 1.30
N TYR A 117 8.30 13.48 1.03
CA TYR A 117 7.28 14.34 0.44
C TYR A 117 6.00 14.31 1.27
N ASP A 118 5.62 15.46 1.84
CA ASP A 118 4.35 15.57 2.54
C ASP A 118 3.18 15.69 1.56
N LYS A 119 2.30 14.70 1.63
CA LYS A 119 1.06 14.62 0.85
C LYS A 119 -0.20 14.65 1.74
N SER A 120 -0.07 15.10 2.99
CA SER A 120 -1.16 15.15 3.97
C SER A 120 -2.37 15.95 3.49
N ALA A 121 -2.15 17.01 2.70
CA ALA A 121 -3.20 17.81 2.08
C ALA A 121 -4.13 16.99 1.17
N TYR A 122 -3.70 15.83 0.68
CA TYR A 122 -4.50 14.98 -0.22
C TYR A 122 -5.32 13.91 0.52
N LEU A 123 -5.14 13.73 1.82
CA LEU A 123 -5.91 12.75 2.60
C LEU A 123 -7.43 12.86 2.40
N PRO A 124 -8.04 14.06 2.38
CA PRO A 124 -9.50 14.17 2.16
C PRO A 124 -9.97 13.63 0.80
N LEU A 125 -9.09 13.58 -0.21
CA LEU A 125 -9.39 13.05 -1.54
C LEU A 125 -9.17 11.54 -1.62
N ASN A 126 -8.59 10.93 -0.60
CA ASN A 126 -8.14 9.54 -0.58
C ASN A 126 -8.72 8.77 0.61
N PRO A 127 -10.02 8.45 0.63
CA PRO A 127 -10.69 7.85 1.80
C PRO A 127 -10.17 6.44 2.17
N GLY A 128 -9.50 5.76 1.24
CA GLY A 128 -8.79 4.51 1.53
C GLY A 128 -7.54 4.71 2.38
N ALA A 129 -6.92 5.88 2.33
CA ALA A 129 -5.77 6.22 3.16
C ALA A 129 -6.24 6.53 4.59
N LYS A 130 -5.82 5.70 5.54
CA LYS A 130 -6.18 5.83 6.96
C LYS A 130 -5.16 6.66 7.73
N TRP A 131 -3.94 6.72 7.24
CA TRP A 131 -2.87 7.49 7.84
C TRP A 131 -1.77 7.78 6.82
N HIS A 132 -1.08 8.90 7.05
CA HIS A 132 0.05 9.36 6.25
C HIS A 132 1.05 10.11 7.12
N ASP A 133 2.33 9.94 6.81
CA ASP A 133 3.42 10.81 7.26
C ASP A 133 4.42 11.01 6.12
N GLY A 134 4.65 12.25 5.76
CA GLY A 134 5.59 12.66 4.72
C GLY A 134 6.75 13.51 5.23
N LEU A 135 6.91 13.58 6.56
CA LEU A 135 7.92 14.42 7.20
C LEU A 135 9.16 13.62 7.63
N HIS A 136 9.00 12.31 7.87
CA HIS A 136 10.05 11.49 8.45
C HIS A 136 10.61 10.47 7.45
N ASN A 137 11.92 10.29 7.51
CA ASN A 137 12.60 9.12 6.98
C ASN A 137 12.47 7.97 7.97
N GLY A 138 12.53 6.73 7.48
CA GLY A 138 12.47 5.61 8.40
C GLY A 138 12.12 4.28 7.73
N TYR A 139 11.61 3.35 8.53
CA TYR A 139 11.27 2.01 8.10
C TYR A 139 10.02 1.48 8.81
N MET A 140 9.48 0.39 8.34
CA MET A 140 8.42 -0.35 9.00
C MET A 140 8.95 -1.65 9.59
N ARG A 141 8.58 -1.94 10.83
CA ARG A 141 8.84 -3.21 11.50
C ARG A 141 7.54 -3.99 11.61
N CYS A 142 7.47 -5.11 10.89
CA CYS A 142 6.29 -5.97 10.85
C CYS A 142 6.49 -7.21 11.73
N GLU A 143 5.52 -7.51 12.59
CA GLU A 143 5.41 -8.74 13.36
C GLU A 143 4.15 -9.47 12.94
N LEU A 144 4.33 -10.68 12.40
CA LEU A 144 3.24 -11.49 11.83
C LEU A 144 3.03 -12.76 12.65
N ASN A 145 1.79 -13.00 13.04
CA ASN A 145 1.35 -14.27 13.62
C ASN A 145 0.02 -14.72 12.98
N ARG A 146 -0.59 -15.79 13.47
CA ARG A 146 -1.84 -16.32 12.88
C ARG A 146 -3.04 -15.38 13.05
N GLU A 147 -3.02 -14.53 14.05
CA GLU A 147 -4.16 -13.69 14.46
C GLU A 147 -4.07 -12.29 13.87
N ARG A 148 -2.84 -11.76 13.68
CA ARG A 148 -2.63 -10.39 13.22
C ARG A 148 -1.26 -10.18 12.59
N LEU A 149 -1.19 -9.14 11.77
CA LEU A 149 0.02 -8.41 11.41
C LEU A 149 0.04 -7.12 12.23
N ARG A 150 1.07 -6.95 13.07
CA ARG A 150 1.38 -5.67 13.74
C ARG A 150 2.52 -4.98 13.00
N THR A 151 2.37 -3.69 12.75
CA THR A 151 3.38 -2.89 12.07
C THR A 151 3.66 -1.62 12.85
N ASP A 152 4.91 -1.44 13.28
CA ASP A 152 5.41 -0.19 13.81
C ASP A 152 6.03 0.63 12.68
N VAL A 153 5.59 1.87 12.53
CA VAL A 153 6.23 2.87 11.69
C VAL A 153 7.30 3.56 12.50
N VAL A 154 8.55 3.36 12.13
CA VAL A 154 9.71 3.85 12.88
C VAL A 154 10.38 4.97 12.10
N ALA A 155 10.39 6.18 12.67
CA ALA A 155 11.17 7.30 12.17
C ALA A 155 12.61 7.22 12.65
N ILE A 156 13.52 7.75 11.83
CA ILE A 156 14.89 8.10 12.22
C ILE A 156 14.98 9.62 12.40
N ASP A 157 15.70 10.09 13.42
CA ASP A 157 15.73 11.51 13.78
C ASP A 157 16.57 12.32 12.78
N ASN A 158 17.65 11.73 12.25
CA ASN A 158 18.51 12.35 11.25
C ASN A 158 19.05 11.29 10.28
N ARG A 159 18.65 11.38 9.02
CA ARG A 159 19.07 10.46 7.94
C ARG A 159 20.56 10.53 7.59
N GLU A 160 21.24 11.61 7.96
CA GLU A 160 22.65 11.86 7.65
C GLU A 160 23.57 11.33 8.78
N ASP A 161 23.04 10.99 9.94
CA ASP A 161 23.80 10.42 11.05
C ASP A 161 23.51 8.92 11.22
N PRO A 162 24.50 8.03 10.96
CA PRO A 162 24.30 6.57 11.11
C PRO A 162 24.07 6.15 12.56
N ARG A 163 24.27 7.04 13.54
CA ARG A 163 23.99 6.83 14.98
C ARG A 163 22.71 7.54 15.41
N SER A 164 21.92 8.01 14.45
CA SER A 164 20.65 8.71 14.71
C SER A 164 19.74 7.93 15.66
N GLY A 165 19.08 8.64 16.53
CA GLY A 165 17.96 8.12 17.30
C GLY A 165 16.81 7.68 16.41
N ARG A 166 15.87 6.97 17.02
CA ARG A 166 14.65 6.50 16.34
C ARG A 166 13.48 6.49 17.30
N SER A 167 12.28 6.73 16.76
CA SER A 167 11.03 6.72 17.51
C SER A 167 9.91 6.03 16.72
N VAL A 168 8.92 5.49 17.42
CA VAL A 168 7.73 4.93 16.79
C VAL A 168 6.71 6.04 16.60
N LEU A 169 6.37 6.37 15.35
CA LEU A 169 5.37 7.38 14.99
C LEU A 169 3.94 6.87 15.13
N ALA A 170 3.74 5.61 14.74
CA ALA A 170 2.44 4.97 14.76
C ALA A 170 2.60 3.45 14.78
N THR A 171 1.61 2.78 15.34
CA THR A 171 1.48 1.32 15.29
C THR A 171 0.14 0.97 14.65
N PHE A 172 0.14 -0.02 13.79
CA PHE A 172 -1.05 -0.53 13.11
C PHE A 172 -1.19 -2.03 13.34
N ASP A 173 -2.43 -2.48 13.48
CA ASP A 173 -2.80 -3.89 13.44
C ASP A 173 -3.71 -4.16 12.24
N VAL A 174 -3.45 -5.27 11.55
CA VAL A 174 -4.37 -5.91 10.60
C VAL A 174 -4.75 -7.25 11.21
N LYS A 175 -6.03 -7.47 11.44
CA LYS A 175 -6.52 -8.71 12.05
C LYS A 175 -6.81 -9.77 10.99
N SER A 176 -6.57 -11.03 11.32
CA SER A 176 -6.94 -12.13 10.44
C SER A 176 -8.44 -12.12 10.14
N GLY A 177 -8.79 -12.18 8.85
CA GLY A 177 -10.17 -12.10 8.36
C GLY A 177 -10.72 -10.68 8.20
N ASP A 178 -9.97 -9.65 8.56
CA ASP A 178 -10.37 -8.25 8.44
C ASP A 178 -9.43 -7.48 7.49
N PRO A 179 -9.85 -7.14 6.28
CA PRO A 179 -9.02 -6.45 5.28
C PRO A 179 -8.94 -4.93 5.54
N HIS A 180 -8.85 -4.54 6.81
CA HIS A 180 -8.73 -3.15 7.25
C HIS A 180 -7.53 -2.93 8.16
N VAL A 181 -6.88 -1.78 7.99
CA VAL A 181 -5.81 -1.33 8.88
C VAL A 181 -6.40 -0.59 10.08
N HIS A 182 -5.99 -0.96 11.29
CA HIS A 182 -6.42 -0.32 12.54
C HIS A 182 -5.22 0.34 13.22
N ARG A 183 -5.32 1.63 13.47
CA ARG A 183 -4.31 2.33 14.27
C ARG A 183 -4.45 1.90 15.74
N VAL A 184 -3.35 1.48 16.35
CA VAL A 184 -3.30 1.18 17.78
C VAL A 184 -3.13 2.50 18.51
N THR A 185 -4.11 2.87 19.33
CA THR A 185 -4.01 4.00 20.26
C THR A 185 -3.48 3.47 21.59
N SER A 186 -2.37 4.04 22.06
CA SER A 186 -1.84 3.79 23.41
C SER A 186 -2.76 4.34 24.49
#